data_ecb20461d572ecbdf6a8d21d777bcd6c
#
_entry.id   ecb20461d572ecbdf6a8d21d777bcd6c
#
_cell.length_a   1.000
_cell.length_b   1.000
_cell.length_c   1.000
_cell.angle_alpha   90.00
_cell.angle_beta   90.00
_cell.angle_gamma   90.00
#
_symmetry.space_group_name_H-M   'P 1'
#
loop_
_entity.id
_entity.type
_entity.pdbx_description
1 polymer ?
#
loop_
_entity_poly.entity_id
_entity_poly.type
_entity_poly.pdbx_seq_one_letter_code
_entity_poly.pdbx_strand_id
1 'polypeptide(L)'
;MVKGGKRGGRVRDKWRDKKWIVVKSPSAFGGGFLNYIPITATENAQGRVIENTMFDILKQDPTQHQIKVFVQIDKITEGNATTIFKGHEYAKEFLRSLIRRGSSMITHVHDYTTMDGYKFRVVLIALSQKRLNSSKKHEIRMIAHRALEDKIPKLTVDQFVQEATMGKMGAEILVPVKKIAPLRHIGIKKTKLISTPESRAVLEAKPIEISLSSMEQTDDEKK
;
A
#
# COMPACT_ATOMS: atom_id res chain seq x y z
N MET A 1 5.95 3.04 -63.03
CA MET A 1 6.41 2.28 -61.84
C MET A 1 5.34 2.41 -60.75
N VAL A 2 4.54 1.35 -60.53
CA VAL A 2 3.48 1.33 -59.50
C VAL A 2 4.12 0.91 -58.20
N LYS A 3 4.12 1.80 -57.18
CA LYS A 3 4.58 1.49 -55.80
C LYS A 3 3.60 0.47 -55.18
N GLY A 4 4.05 -0.78 -55.03
CA GLY A 4 3.32 -1.83 -54.34
C GLY A 4 3.03 -1.43 -52.91
N GLY A 5 1.73 -1.28 -52.57
CA GLY A 5 1.28 -1.02 -51.20
C GLY A 5 1.71 -2.14 -50.26
N LYS A 6 2.34 -1.79 -49.15
CA LYS A 6 2.63 -2.73 -48.05
C LYS A 6 1.30 -3.36 -47.61
N ARG A 7 1.14 -4.67 -47.85
CA ARG A 7 0.03 -5.46 -47.29
C ARG A 7 0.12 -5.36 -45.79
N GLY A 8 -0.83 -4.67 -45.13
CA GLY A 8 -0.93 -4.58 -43.68
C GLY A 8 -1.03 -5.99 -43.13
N GLY A 9 -0.05 -6.35 -42.27
CA GLY A 9 -0.06 -7.62 -41.59
C GLY A 9 -1.36 -7.77 -40.80
N ARG A 10 -1.98 -8.96 -40.83
CA ARG A 10 -3.21 -9.30 -40.12
C ARG A 10 -2.98 -8.98 -38.64
N VAL A 11 -3.74 -8.05 -38.07
CA VAL A 11 -3.67 -7.68 -36.67
C VAL A 11 -4.03 -8.92 -35.86
N ARG A 12 -3.02 -9.45 -35.10
CA ARG A 12 -3.22 -10.62 -34.22
C ARG A 12 -4.03 -10.19 -33.01
N ASP A 13 -5.12 -10.90 -32.74
CA ASP A 13 -5.92 -10.67 -31.53
C ASP A 13 -5.15 -11.14 -30.28
N LYS A 14 -4.69 -10.17 -29.50
CA LYS A 14 -3.91 -10.42 -28.28
C LYS A 14 -4.74 -11.10 -27.19
N TRP A 15 -6.07 -11.04 -27.25
CA TRP A 15 -6.94 -11.67 -26.27
C TRP A 15 -7.01 -13.19 -26.43
N ARG A 16 -6.87 -13.69 -27.64
CA ARG A 16 -6.89 -15.13 -27.92
C ARG A 16 -5.78 -15.90 -27.23
N ASP A 17 -4.63 -15.24 -26.98
CA ASP A 17 -3.45 -15.88 -26.39
C ASP A 17 -3.45 -15.78 -24.85
N LYS A 18 -4.48 -15.15 -24.23
CA LYS A 18 -4.55 -14.98 -22.77
C LYS A 18 -5.12 -16.21 -22.09
N LYS A 19 -4.49 -16.59 -20.99
CA LYS A 19 -4.96 -17.62 -20.05
C LYS A 19 -5.43 -16.96 -18.76
N TRP A 20 -6.49 -17.51 -18.17
CA TRP A 20 -7.01 -17.03 -16.91
C TRP A 20 -6.30 -17.75 -15.75
N ILE A 21 -5.85 -17.00 -14.76
CA ILE A 21 -5.31 -17.52 -13.51
C ILE A 21 -6.20 -17.12 -12.34
N VAL A 22 -6.25 -18.00 -11.37
CA VAL A 22 -6.94 -17.78 -10.08
C VAL A 22 -6.01 -17.03 -9.14
N VAL A 23 -6.48 -15.92 -8.58
CA VAL A 23 -5.74 -15.17 -7.58
C VAL A 23 -6.30 -15.49 -6.21
N LYS A 24 -5.41 -15.86 -5.28
CA LYS A 24 -5.74 -16.11 -3.87
C LYS A 24 -5.47 -14.86 -3.04
N SER A 25 -6.29 -14.61 -2.03
CA SER A 25 -6.06 -13.53 -1.07
C SER A 25 -4.80 -13.80 -0.22
N PRO A 26 -4.17 -12.74 0.35
CA PRO A 26 -3.06 -12.92 1.28
C PRO A 26 -3.45 -13.72 2.53
N SER A 27 -2.45 -14.29 3.22
CA SER A 27 -2.60 -15.03 4.48
C SER A 27 -3.40 -14.27 5.53
N ALA A 28 -3.20 -12.96 5.64
CA ALA A 28 -3.92 -12.06 6.53
C ALA A 28 -5.46 -12.15 6.41
N PHE A 29 -5.96 -12.52 5.22
CA PHE A 29 -7.40 -12.65 4.94
C PHE A 29 -7.84 -14.09 4.66
N GLY A 30 -7.02 -15.09 5.05
CA GLY A 30 -7.39 -16.50 5.01
C GLY A 30 -7.12 -17.22 3.69
N GLY A 31 -6.40 -16.63 2.73
CA GLY A 31 -5.95 -17.32 1.50
C GLY A 31 -7.07 -17.77 0.52
N GLY A 32 -8.29 -17.26 0.69
CA GLY A 32 -9.44 -17.62 -0.13
C GLY A 32 -9.33 -17.13 -1.58
N PHE A 33 -10.29 -17.53 -2.41
CA PHE A 33 -10.43 -17.04 -3.78
C PHE A 33 -10.70 -15.53 -3.80
N LEU A 34 -9.99 -14.81 -4.66
CA LEU A 34 -10.15 -13.36 -4.83
C LEU A 34 -10.73 -13.02 -6.21
N ASN A 35 -9.94 -13.21 -7.28
CA ASN A 35 -10.31 -12.83 -8.64
C ASN A 35 -9.68 -13.76 -9.68
N TYR A 36 -10.20 -13.67 -10.93
CA TYR A 36 -9.56 -14.20 -12.13
C TYR A 36 -8.83 -13.07 -12.86
N ILE A 37 -7.61 -13.34 -13.32
CA ILE A 37 -6.82 -12.38 -14.09
C ILE A 37 -6.35 -13.01 -15.39
N PRO A 38 -6.51 -12.31 -16.53
CA PRO A 38 -5.98 -12.75 -17.80
C PRO A 38 -4.48 -12.45 -17.90
N ILE A 39 -3.66 -13.45 -18.20
CA ILE A 39 -2.23 -13.33 -18.42
C ILE A 39 -1.83 -13.97 -19.76
N THR A 40 -0.80 -13.42 -20.39
CA THR A 40 -0.18 -14.00 -21.59
C THR A 40 0.97 -14.94 -21.22
N ALA A 41 1.83 -14.51 -20.27
CA ALA A 41 2.92 -15.30 -19.74
C ALA A 41 2.96 -15.13 -18.22
N THR A 42 3.40 -16.16 -17.51
CA THR A 42 3.52 -16.18 -16.03
C THR A 42 4.47 -15.11 -15.51
N GLU A 43 5.58 -14.89 -16.21
CA GLU A 43 6.58 -13.88 -15.85
C GLU A 43 6.00 -12.46 -15.82
N ASN A 44 5.13 -12.14 -16.77
CA ASN A 44 4.49 -10.81 -16.85
C ASN A 44 3.41 -10.57 -15.80
N ALA A 45 2.99 -11.59 -15.07
CA ALA A 45 1.98 -11.45 -14.03
C ALA A 45 2.59 -11.28 -12.64
N GLN A 46 3.81 -11.76 -12.43
CA GLN A 46 4.52 -11.56 -11.16
C GLN A 46 4.75 -10.07 -10.89
N GLY A 47 4.53 -9.63 -9.67
CA GLY A 47 4.65 -8.23 -9.28
C GLY A 47 3.45 -7.34 -9.62
N ARG A 48 2.45 -7.83 -10.41
CA ARG A 48 1.22 -7.06 -10.67
C ARG A 48 0.45 -6.81 -9.39
N VAL A 49 -0.08 -5.59 -9.28
CA VAL A 49 -0.92 -5.18 -8.15
C VAL A 49 -2.38 -5.21 -8.59
N ILE A 50 -3.21 -5.80 -7.76
CA ILE A 50 -4.64 -5.95 -7.94
C ILE A 50 -5.33 -5.11 -6.87
N GLU A 51 -6.32 -4.34 -7.28
CA GLU A 51 -7.18 -3.55 -6.41
C GLU A 51 -8.50 -4.27 -6.20
N ASN A 52 -8.86 -4.50 -4.94
CA ASN A 52 -10.15 -5.05 -4.55
C ASN A 52 -10.72 -4.25 -3.39
N THR A 53 -12.03 -4.31 -3.18
CA THR A 53 -12.61 -3.80 -1.93
C THR A 53 -12.47 -4.82 -0.82
N MET A 54 -12.44 -4.36 0.42
CA MET A 54 -12.42 -5.25 1.58
C MET A 54 -13.66 -6.16 1.61
N PHE A 55 -14.80 -5.66 1.08
CA PHE A 55 -16.03 -6.44 0.95
C PHE A 55 -15.89 -7.63 -0.01
N ASP A 56 -15.16 -7.47 -1.13
CA ASP A 56 -14.93 -8.56 -2.09
C ASP A 56 -14.14 -9.72 -1.46
N ILE A 57 -13.29 -9.39 -0.48
CA ILE A 57 -12.44 -10.36 0.22
C ILE A 57 -13.21 -11.07 1.33
N LEU A 58 -13.87 -10.32 2.23
CA LEU A 58 -14.48 -10.84 3.44
C LEU A 58 -15.97 -11.14 3.30
N LYS A 59 -16.69 -10.41 2.44
CA LYS A 59 -18.14 -10.55 2.17
C LYS A 59 -19.01 -10.50 3.44
N GLN A 60 -18.62 -9.69 4.42
CA GLN A 60 -19.32 -9.59 5.71
C GLN A 60 -20.19 -8.33 5.79
N ASP A 61 -19.57 -7.15 5.87
CA ASP A 61 -20.25 -5.89 6.13
C ASP A 61 -20.23 -4.93 4.93
N PRO A 62 -21.35 -4.26 4.60
CA PRO A 62 -21.39 -3.26 3.53
C PRO A 62 -20.42 -2.10 3.74
N THR A 63 -20.08 -1.75 4.99
CA THR A 63 -19.11 -0.68 5.30
C THR A 63 -17.70 -1.00 4.77
N GLN A 64 -17.40 -2.26 4.49
CA GLN A 64 -16.12 -2.73 3.96
C GLN A 64 -15.85 -2.23 2.53
N HIS A 65 -16.87 -1.75 1.77
CA HIS A 65 -16.66 -1.06 0.49
C HIS A 65 -15.88 0.25 0.63
N GLN A 66 -15.81 0.82 1.83
CA GLN A 66 -15.07 2.05 2.10
C GLN A 66 -13.55 1.87 2.08
N ILE A 67 -13.07 0.62 2.09
CA ILE A 67 -11.66 0.28 2.15
C ILE A 67 -11.27 -0.50 0.90
N LYS A 68 -10.30 0.04 0.17
CA LYS A 68 -9.64 -0.60 -0.97
C LYS A 68 -8.38 -1.29 -0.50
N VAL A 69 -8.20 -2.53 -0.89
CA VAL A 69 -7.04 -3.36 -0.57
C VAL A 69 -6.25 -3.62 -1.85
N PHE A 70 -4.96 -3.40 -1.77
CA PHE A 70 -4.01 -3.66 -2.86
C PHE A 70 -3.21 -4.92 -2.51
N VAL A 71 -3.28 -5.90 -3.39
CA VAL A 71 -2.53 -7.15 -3.26
C VAL A 71 -1.59 -7.30 -4.45
N GLN A 72 -0.38 -7.75 -4.21
CA GLN A 72 0.63 -7.96 -5.24
C GLN A 72 0.83 -9.46 -5.45
N ILE A 73 0.85 -9.90 -6.71
CA ILE A 73 1.15 -11.29 -7.07
C ILE A 73 2.62 -11.56 -6.76
N ASP A 74 2.87 -12.57 -5.93
CA ASP A 74 4.21 -13.02 -5.58
C ASP A 74 4.64 -14.19 -6.46
N LYS A 75 3.96 -15.34 -6.34
CA LYS A 75 4.30 -16.55 -7.07
C LYS A 75 3.07 -17.10 -7.79
N ILE A 76 3.32 -17.78 -8.92
CA ILE A 76 2.26 -18.44 -9.70
C ILE A 76 2.63 -19.92 -9.80
N THR A 77 1.77 -20.79 -9.28
CA THR A 77 1.93 -22.23 -9.31
C THR A 77 0.68 -22.86 -9.89
N GLU A 78 0.81 -23.62 -10.98
CA GLU A 78 -0.27 -24.41 -11.60
C GLU A 78 -1.59 -23.64 -11.85
N GLY A 79 -1.49 -22.37 -12.31
CA GLY A 79 -2.66 -21.53 -12.57
C GLY A 79 -3.24 -20.82 -11.35
N ASN A 80 -2.66 -21.02 -10.15
CA ASN A 80 -2.98 -20.29 -8.94
C ASN A 80 -1.88 -19.27 -8.65
N ALA A 81 -2.28 -18.02 -8.39
CA ALA A 81 -1.38 -16.95 -7.97
C ALA A 81 -1.52 -16.71 -6.47
N THR A 82 -0.41 -16.85 -5.73
CA THR A 82 -0.31 -16.41 -4.34
C THR A 82 -0.01 -14.92 -4.29
N THR A 83 -0.52 -14.22 -3.30
CA THR A 83 -0.37 -12.77 -3.19
C THR A 83 0.14 -12.35 -1.83
N ILE A 84 0.85 -11.21 -1.82
CA ILE A 84 1.25 -10.50 -0.62
C ILE A 84 0.46 -9.20 -0.49
N PHE A 85 0.23 -8.75 0.74
CA PHE A 85 -0.41 -7.48 1.01
C PHE A 85 0.50 -6.32 0.62
N LYS A 86 0.06 -5.49 -0.33
CA LYS A 86 0.81 -4.29 -0.76
C LYS A 86 0.40 -3.04 0.01
N GLY A 87 -0.85 -2.98 0.43
CA GLY A 87 -1.38 -1.86 1.18
C GLY A 87 -2.90 -1.77 1.13
N HIS A 88 -3.43 -0.78 1.83
CA HIS A 88 -4.84 -0.42 1.73
C HIS A 88 -5.01 1.09 1.63
N GLU A 89 -6.17 1.53 1.20
CA GLU A 89 -6.53 2.95 1.12
C GLU A 89 -8.03 3.13 1.34
N TYR A 90 -8.43 4.22 2.00
CA TYR A 90 -9.84 4.60 2.03
C TYR A 90 -10.35 5.00 0.65
N ALA A 91 -11.55 4.57 0.29
CA ALA A 91 -12.23 5.00 -0.92
C ALA A 91 -12.35 6.53 -0.92
N LYS A 92 -12.16 7.14 -2.10
CA LYS A 92 -12.17 8.61 -2.25
C LYS A 92 -13.51 9.22 -1.82
N GLU A 93 -14.59 8.52 -2.10
CA GLU A 93 -15.96 8.89 -1.76
C GLU A 93 -16.14 8.94 -0.25
N PHE A 94 -15.68 7.90 0.44
CA PHE A 94 -15.72 7.83 1.90
C PHE A 94 -14.90 8.96 2.54
N LEU A 95 -13.68 9.20 2.05
CA LEU A 95 -12.84 10.27 2.56
C LEU A 95 -13.49 11.65 2.36
N ARG A 96 -14.14 11.89 1.22
CA ARG A 96 -14.86 13.14 0.94
C ARG A 96 -16.07 13.32 1.85
N SER A 97 -16.78 12.26 2.20
CA SER A 97 -17.93 12.32 3.11
C SER A 97 -17.52 12.70 4.54
N LEU A 98 -16.30 12.35 4.94
CA LEU A 98 -15.75 12.65 6.26
C LEU A 98 -15.30 14.11 6.41
N ILE A 99 -14.85 14.76 5.32
CA ILE A 99 -14.32 16.11 5.35
C ILE A 99 -15.47 17.12 5.33
N ARG A 100 -15.50 18.03 6.30
CA ARG A 100 -16.54 19.08 6.42
C ARG A 100 -15.91 20.45 6.64
N ARG A 101 -16.59 21.50 6.18
CA ARG A 101 -16.21 22.90 6.45
C ARG A 101 -16.20 23.16 7.96
N GLY A 102 -15.29 24.02 8.44
CA GLY A 102 -15.14 24.35 9.86
C GLY A 102 -14.46 23.28 10.72
N SER A 103 -14.09 22.13 10.15
CA SER A 103 -13.30 21.09 10.82
C SER A 103 -11.81 21.17 10.43
N SER A 104 -10.95 20.54 11.22
CA SER A 104 -9.53 20.38 10.89
C SER A 104 -9.24 18.93 10.53
N MET A 105 -8.52 18.74 9.42
CA MET A 105 -7.95 17.46 9.03
C MET A 105 -6.48 17.43 9.49
N ILE A 106 -6.12 16.41 10.24
CA ILE A 106 -4.78 16.17 10.76
C ILE A 106 -4.28 14.89 10.10
N THR A 107 -3.16 14.99 9.40
CA THR A 107 -2.51 13.84 8.77
C THR A 107 -1.17 13.61 9.43
N HIS A 108 -0.86 12.36 9.74
CA HIS A 108 0.44 11.89 10.18
C HIS A 108 0.93 10.81 9.25
N VAL A 109 2.15 10.95 8.74
CA VAL A 109 2.78 10.00 7.82
C VAL A 109 4.11 9.59 8.42
N HIS A 110 4.30 8.30 8.62
CA HIS A 110 5.56 7.74 9.11
C HIS A 110 5.75 6.31 8.63
N ASP A 111 7.01 5.86 8.61
CA ASP A 111 7.40 4.52 8.20
C ASP A 111 7.66 3.67 9.44
N TYR A 112 6.96 2.55 9.54
CA TYR A 112 7.08 1.60 10.65
C TYR A 112 7.54 0.25 10.14
N THR A 113 8.27 -0.47 10.98
CA THR A 113 8.73 -1.84 10.71
C THR A 113 7.97 -2.80 11.62
N THR A 114 7.40 -3.87 11.06
CA THR A 114 6.73 -4.93 11.81
C THR A 114 7.75 -5.90 12.41
N MET A 115 7.29 -6.79 13.31
CA MET A 115 8.11 -7.84 13.90
C MET A 115 8.84 -8.69 12.84
N ASP A 116 8.17 -8.98 11.73
CA ASP A 116 8.69 -9.79 10.62
C ASP A 116 9.67 -9.01 9.70
N GLY A 117 10.04 -7.77 10.03
CA GLY A 117 10.97 -6.96 9.26
C GLY A 117 10.38 -6.27 8.03
N TYR A 118 9.06 -6.37 7.78
CA TYR A 118 8.40 -5.62 6.71
C TYR A 118 8.26 -4.16 7.07
N LYS A 119 8.62 -3.28 6.14
CA LYS A 119 8.51 -1.82 6.33
C LYS A 119 7.28 -1.27 5.62
N PHE A 120 6.38 -0.66 6.38
CA PHE A 120 5.17 -0.04 5.88
C PHE A 120 5.17 1.46 6.11
N ARG A 121 4.78 2.22 5.09
CA ARG A 121 4.40 3.63 5.24
C ARG A 121 2.94 3.69 5.64
N VAL A 122 2.69 4.26 6.80
CA VAL A 122 1.35 4.41 7.38
C VAL A 122 0.95 5.88 7.33
N VAL A 123 -0.23 6.14 6.80
CA VAL A 123 -0.86 7.46 6.76
C VAL A 123 -2.09 7.43 7.65
N LEU A 124 -1.96 8.01 8.83
CA LEU A 124 -3.07 8.18 9.75
C LEU A 124 -3.79 9.49 9.46
N ILE A 125 -5.11 9.49 9.56
CA ILE A 125 -5.95 10.67 9.45
C ILE A 125 -6.80 10.81 10.72
N ALA A 126 -6.86 12.04 11.25
CA ALA A 126 -7.75 12.42 12.32
C ALA A 126 -8.57 13.65 11.91
N LEU A 127 -9.88 13.58 12.07
CA LEU A 127 -10.83 14.63 11.70
C LEU A 127 -11.50 15.16 12.95
N SER A 128 -11.31 16.46 13.23
CA SER A 128 -11.93 17.13 14.37
C SER A 128 -13.36 17.58 14.07
N GLN A 129 -14.14 17.81 15.11
CA GLN A 129 -15.48 18.40 14.97
C GLN A 129 -15.40 19.89 14.69
N LYS A 130 -14.45 20.59 15.34
CA LYS A 130 -14.23 22.04 15.23
C LYS A 130 -12.82 22.34 14.73
N ARG A 131 -12.58 23.55 14.26
CA ARG A 131 -11.25 24.01 13.87
C ARG A 131 -10.30 24.01 15.07
N LEU A 132 -9.11 23.47 14.90
CA LEU A 132 -8.08 23.35 15.93
C LEU A 132 -6.87 24.23 15.63
N ASN A 133 -6.22 24.70 16.69
CA ASN A 133 -4.97 25.44 16.63
C ASN A 133 -3.79 24.50 16.27
N SER A 134 -2.70 25.09 15.81
CA SER A 134 -1.49 24.34 15.37
C SER A 134 -0.92 23.46 16.49
N SER A 135 -0.84 23.97 17.72
CA SER A 135 -0.32 23.25 18.88
C SER A 135 -1.10 21.98 19.16
N LYS A 136 -2.44 22.04 19.21
CA LYS A 136 -3.29 20.85 19.40
C LYS A 136 -3.15 19.84 18.24
N LYS A 137 -3.01 20.33 17.00
CA LYS A 137 -2.77 19.44 15.85
C LYS A 137 -1.43 18.71 15.97
N HIS A 138 -0.39 19.39 16.45
CA HIS A 138 0.92 18.80 16.69
C HIS A 138 0.85 17.74 17.78
N GLU A 139 0.24 18.07 18.92
CA GLU A 139 0.07 17.16 20.06
C GLU A 139 -0.67 15.86 19.63
N ILE A 140 -1.74 15.98 18.85
CA ILE A 140 -2.47 14.82 18.32
C ILE A 140 -1.56 13.94 17.45
N ARG A 141 -0.70 14.55 16.60
CA ARG A 141 0.25 13.78 15.78
C ARG A 141 1.27 13.03 16.65
N MET A 142 1.77 13.67 17.70
CA MET A 142 2.76 13.06 18.59
C MET A 142 2.17 11.88 19.38
N ILE A 143 0.94 12.01 19.88
CA ILE A 143 0.25 10.90 20.55
C ILE A 143 0.02 9.74 19.59
N ALA A 144 -0.47 10.04 18.36
CA ALA A 144 -0.67 9.02 17.35
C ALA A 144 0.64 8.33 16.95
N HIS A 145 1.72 9.09 16.82
CA HIS A 145 3.05 8.55 16.52
C HIS A 145 3.51 7.57 17.57
N ARG A 146 3.53 7.98 18.85
CA ARG A 146 3.95 7.12 19.96
C ARG A 146 3.11 5.84 20.03
N ALA A 147 1.78 5.95 19.93
CA ALA A 147 0.89 4.79 19.97
C ALA A 147 1.16 3.78 18.84
N LEU A 148 1.47 4.25 17.65
CA LEU A 148 1.81 3.38 16.51
C LEU A 148 3.23 2.81 16.65
N GLU A 149 4.19 3.60 17.12
CA GLU A 149 5.57 3.19 17.34
C GLU A 149 5.69 2.10 18.43
N ASP A 150 4.87 2.18 19.47
CA ASP A 150 4.83 1.18 20.54
C ASP A 150 4.14 -0.13 20.11
N LYS A 151 3.20 -0.05 19.16
CA LYS A 151 2.34 -1.18 18.79
C LYS A 151 2.84 -1.95 17.58
N ILE A 152 3.15 -1.27 16.47
CA ILE A 152 3.45 -1.92 15.18
C ILE A 152 4.64 -2.88 15.26
N PRO A 153 5.75 -2.59 15.97
CA PRO A 153 6.89 -3.52 16.06
C PRO A 153 6.58 -4.82 16.78
N LYS A 154 5.49 -4.89 17.54
CA LYS A 154 5.06 -6.09 18.28
C LYS A 154 4.15 -6.99 17.47
N LEU A 155 3.64 -6.51 16.33
CA LEU A 155 2.69 -7.23 15.50
C LEU A 155 3.39 -7.94 14.34
N THR A 156 2.89 -9.13 14.00
CA THR A 156 3.20 -9.79 12.74
C THR A 156 2.53 -9.05 11.58
N VAL A 157 2.98 -9.29 10.34
CA VAL A 157 2.38 -8.64 9.16
C VAL A 157 0.88 -8.91 9.07
N ASP A 158 0.45 -10.15 9.29
CA ASP A 158 -0.96 -10.53 9.19
C ASP A 158 -1.81 -9.83 10.25
N GLN A 159 -1.34 -9.77 11.48
CA GLN A 159 -2.02 -9.04 12.57
C GLN A 159 -2.07 -7.54 12.29
N PHE A 160 -0.97 -6.95 11.82
CA PHE A 160 -0.92 -5.54 11.43
C PHE A 160 -1.94 -5.22 10.34
N VAL A 161 -2.01 -6.06 9.29
CA VAL A 161 -2.95 -5.87 8.18
C VAL A 161 -4.40 -5.93 8.67
N GLN A 162 -4.74 -6.93 9.48
CA GLN A 162 -6.09 -7.06 10.05
C GLN A 162 -6.46 -5.86 10.93
N GLU A 163 -5.60 -5.46 11.87
CA GLU A 163 -5.89 -4.33 12.76
C GLU A 163 -5.95 -2.99 12.04
N ALA A 164 -5.11 -2.80 11.03
CA ALA A 164 -5.10 -1.57 10.22
C ALA A 164 -6.37 -1.45 9.37
N THR A 165 -6.81 -2.55 8.73
CA THR A 165 -8.00 -2.55 7.86
C THR A 165 -9.31 -2.58 8.65
N MET A 166 -9.37 -3.28 9.80
CA MET A 166 -10.55 -3.30 10.64
C MET A 166 -10.71 -2.06 11.53
N GLY A 167 -9.73 -1.13 11.50
CA GLY A 167 -9.81 0.12 12.24
C GLY A 167 -9.54 0.03 13.75
N LYS A 168 -9.12 -1.14 14.27
CA LYS A 168 -8.80 -1.33 15.70
C LYS A 168 -7.73 -0.36 16.20
N MET A 169 -6.67 -0.15 15.42
CA MET A 169 -5.62 0.83 15.75
C MET A 169 -6.18 2.25 15.87
N GLY A 170 -7.10 2.63 14.99
CA GLY A 170 -7.76 3.94 15.06
C GLY A 170 -8.59 4.11 16.34
N ALA A 171 -9.31 3.08 16.75
CA ALA A 171 -10.13 3.09 17.96
C ALA A 171 -9.28 3.26 19.23
N GLU A 172 -8.13 2.60 19.31
CA GLU A 172 -7.21 2.74 20.46
C GLU A 172 -6.62 4.15 20.56
N ILE A 173 -6.18 4.72 19.43
CA ILE A 173 -5.63 6.09 19.39
C ILE A 173 -6.72 7.12 19.69
N LEU A 174 -7.98 6.84 19.40
CA LEU A 174 -9.10 7.75 19.66
C LEU A 174 -9.23 8.08 21.15
N VAL A 175 -9.00 7.12 22.05
CA VAL A 175 -9.18 7.29 23.50
C VAL A 175 -8.30 8.41 24.07
N PRO A 176 -6.97 8.38 23.90
CA PRO A 176 -6.10 9.45 24.42
C PRO A 176 -6.31 10.79 23.70
N VAL A 177 -6.62 10.78 22.40
CA VAL A 177 -6.77 12.00 21.61
C VAL A 177 -8.08 12.74 21.93
N LYS A 178 -9.14 12.03 22.30
CA LYS A 178 -10.41 12.66 22.75
C LYS A 178 -10.23 13.58 23.95
N LYS A 179 -9.21 13.35 24.80
CA LYS A 179 -8.90 14.23 25.95
C LYS A 179 -8.43 15.62 25.52
N ILE A 180 -7.81 15.74 24.32
CA ILE A 180 -7.28 17.01 23.80
C ILE A 180 -8.32 17.77 22.99
N ALA A 181 -9.06 17.04 22.14
CA ALA A 181 -10.03 17.64 21.25
C ALA A 181 -11.14 16.67 20.85
N PRO A 182 -12.37 17.16 20.62
CA PRO A 182 -13.46 16.34 20.11
C PRO A 182 -13.17 15.94 18.66
N LEU A 183 -12.95 14.64 18.43
CA LEU A 183 -12.76 14.07 17.10
C LEU A 183 -14.05 13.45 16.58
N ARG A 184 -14.24 13.53 15.27
CA ARG A 184 -15.28 12.83 14.55
C ARG A 184 -14.84 11.46 14.08
N HIS A 185 -13.64 11.38 13.53
CA HIS A 185 -13.08 10.15 12.98
C HIS A 185 -11.56 10.14 13.15
N ILE A 186 -11.02 8.96 13.44
CA ILE A 186 -9.59 8.69 13.39
C ILE A 186 -9.40 7.28 12.83
N GLY A 187 -8.42 7.13 11.95
CA GLY A 187 -8.13 5.85 11.36
C GLY A 187 -6.91 5.89 10.45
N ILE A 188 -6.49 4.74 10.00
CA ILE A 188 -5.40 4.61 9.02
C ILE A 188 -6.01 4.78 7.63
N LYS A 189 -5.76 5.93 7.03
CA LYS A 189 -6.24 6.27 5.69
C LYS A 189 -5.60 5.40 4.62
N LYS A 190 -4.29 5.15 4.76
CA LYS A 190 -3.50 4.45 3.75
C LYS A 190 -2.32 3.74 4.39
N THR A 191 -2.05 2.54 3.93
CA THR A 191 -0.78 1.84 4.16
C THR A 191 -0.14 1.51 2.82
N LYS A 192 1.19 1.47 2.77
CA LYS A 192 1.94 1.06 1.59
C LYS A 192 3.17 0.27 2.03
N LEU A 193 3.32 -0.93 1.52
CA LEU A 193 4.54 -1.73 1.68
C LEU A 193 5.69 -1.05 0.93
N ILE A 194 6.75 -0.70 1.64
CA ILE A 194 7.97 -0.07 1.09
C ILE A 194 8.98 -1.16 0.75
N SER A 195 9.30 -1.99 1.73
CA SER A 195 10.29 -3.05 1.56
C SER A 195 9.87 -4.33 2.28
N THR A 196 10.18 -5.45 1.65
CA THR A 196 10.14 -6.77 2.27
C THR A 196 11.51 -7.08 2.90
N PRO A 197 11.61 -7.99 3.87
CA PRO A 197 12.90 -8.37 4.44
C PRO A 197 13.87 -8.91 3.38
N GLU A 198 13.40 -9.68 2.40
CA GLU A 198 14.18 -10.19 1.27
C GLU A 198 14.75 -9.05 0.40
N SER A 199 13.93 -8.04 0.08
CA SER A 199 14.39 -6.89 -0.72
C SER A 199 15.40 -6.01 0.03
N ARG A 200 15.34 -5.95 1.37
CA ARG A 200 16.34 -5.26 2.18
C ARG A 200 17.67 -5.97 2.15
N ALA A 201 17.69 -7.28 2.31
CA ALA A 201 18.90 -8.08 2.24
C ALA A 201 19.61 -7.90 0.89
N VAL A 202 18.86 -7.82 -0.23
CA VAL A 202 19.42 -7.56 -1.56
C VAL A 202 19.97 -6.13 -1.70
N LEU A 203 19.33 -5.13 -1.08
CA LEU A 203 19.82 -3.74 -1.12
C LEU A 203 21.04 -3.53 -0.24
N GLU A 204 21.10 -4.18 0.92
CA GLU A 204 22.24 -4.12 1.83
C GLU A 204 23.44 -4.93 1.30
N ALA A 205 23.21 -5.97 0.51
CA ALA A 205 24.23 -6.78 -0.12
C ALA A 205 24.85 -6.15 -1.39
N LYS A 206 24.29 -5.07 -1.92
CA LYS A 206 24.89 -4.27 -3.00
C LYS A 206 25.69 -3.14 -2.38
N PRO A 207 27.03 -3.25 -2.24
CA PRO A 207 27.85 -2.11 -1.86
C PRO A 207 27.65 -1.04 -2.95
N ILE A 208 27.49 0.21 -2.52
CA ILE A 208 27.50 1.36 -3.42
C ILE A 208 28.95 1.46 -3.90
N GLU A 209 29.28 0.81 -5.00
CA GLU A 209 30.49 1.10 -5.75
C GLU A 209 30.30 2.50 -6.36
N ILE A 210 30.63 3.51 -5.56
CA ILE A 210 30.90 4.85 -6.09
C ILE A 210 32.20 4.66 -6.87
N SER A 211 32.06 4.52 -8.19
CA SER A 211 33.20 4.51 -9.08
C SER A 211 33.89 5.87 -9.01
N LEU A 212 34.99 5.93 -8.27
CA LEU A 212 35.91 7.09 -8.20
C LEU A 212 36.58 7.39 -9.55
N SER A 213 36.23 6.68 -10.63
CA SER A 213 36.83 6.83 -11.97
C SER A 213 36.36 8.07 -12.74
N SER A 214 35.46 8.90 -12.20
CA SER A 214 35.00 10.10 -12.89
C SER A 214 35.60 11.41 -12.34
N MET A 215 36.52 11.36 -11.39
CA MET A 215 37.19 12.55 -10.86
C MET A 215 38.62 12.78 -11.34
N GLU A 216 39.23 11.83 -12.08
CA GLU A 216 40.62 11.97 -12.56
C GLU A 216 40.78 12.51 -13.99
N GLN A 217 39.67 12.87 -14.68
CA GLN A 217 39.76 13.32 -16.10
C GLN A 217 39.56 14.84 -16.30
N THR A 218 39.56 15.66 -15.25
CA THR A 218 39.40 17.11 -15.44
C THR A 218 40.64 17.96 -15.16
N ASP A 219 41.79 17.38 -14.82
CA ASP A 219 43.00 18.11 -14.49
C ASP A 219 44.07 18.15 -15.59
N ASP A 220 43.89 17.44 -16.71
CA ASP A 220 44.92 17.39 -17.79
C ASP A 220 44.59 18.25 -19.01
N GLU A 221 43.54 19.05 -19.02
CA GLU A 221 43.27 19.99 -20.14
C GLU A 221 43.50 21.48 -19.81
N LYS A 222 44.34 21.79 -18.83
CA LYS A 222 44.83 23.14 -18.62
C LYS A 222 46.34 23.18 -18.36
N LYS A 223 47.12 22.87 -19.42
CA LYS A 223 48.49 23.34 -19.56
C LYS A 223 48.79 23.67 -21.02
#